data_8be9a0fd5a35195733b3bb8ada23f70e
#
_entry.id   8be9a0fd5a35195733b3bb8ada23f70e
#
_cell.length_a   1.000
_cell.length_b   1.000
_cell.length_c   1.000
_cell.angle_alpha   90.00
_cell.angle_beta   90.00
_cell.angle_gamma   90.00
#
_symmetry.space_group_name_H-M   'P 1'
#
loop_
_entity.id
_entity.type
_entity.pdbx_description
1 polymer ?
#
loop_
_entity_poly.entity_id
_entity_poly.type
_entity_poly.pdbx_seq_one_letter_code
_entity_poly.pdbx_strand_id
1 'polypeptide(L)'
;GASFLCYVTPAEHLALPNLEDVKQGIMASKIAAHAADIAKGVKGAMDWDNQMAAARQKLDWEKQFELALDPEKARRYRAESTPEREDTCTMCGKMCSVRNMNAVLAGEDVDVI
;
A
#
# COMPACT_ATOMS: atom_id res chain seq x y z
N GLY A 1 17.06 10.80 4.02
CA GLY A 1 18.08 11.20 3.08
C GLY A 1 19.31 10.28 2.99
N ALA A 2 19.20 9.02 3.46
CA ALA A 2 20.30 8.07 3.36
C ALA A 2 20.65 7.77 1.90
N SER A 3 21.96 7.62 1.61
CA SER A 3 22.45 7.32 0.26
C SER A 3 22.86 5.87 0.07
N PHE A 4 23.00 5.14 1.17
CA PHE A 4 23.33 3.72 1.18
C PHE A 4 22.60 3.03 2.33
N LEU A 5 22.00 1.88 2.04
CA LEU A 5 21.27 1.07 3.02
C LEU A 5 21.83 -0.34 3.05
N CYS A 6 21.93 -0.90 4.26
CA CYS A 6 22.13 -2.31 4.46
C CYS A 6 20.83 -2.88 5.05
N TYR A 7 20.26 -3.90 4.41
CA TYR A 7 19.04 -4.50 4.93
C TYR A 7 19.32 -5.39 6.14
N VAL A 8 18.33 -5.46 7.02
CA VAL A 8 18.26 -6.43 8.10
C VAL A 8 17.00 -7.26 7.98
N THR A 9 16.99 -8.43 8.59
CA THR A 9 15.81 -9.30 8.62
C THR A 9 15.16 -9.29 10.00
N PRO A 10 13.90 -9.73 10.13
CA PRO A 10 13.27 -9.91 11.44
C PRO A 10 14.03 -10.86 12.39
N ALA A 11 14.85 -11.75 11.82
CA ALA A 11 15.66 -12.70 12.56
C ALA A 11 17.01 -12.14 13.05
N GLU A 12 17.32 -10.84 12.80
CA GLU A 12 18.61 -10.22 13.08
C GLU A 12 19.03 -10.41 14.53
N HIS A 13 20.24 -10.94 14.72
CA HIS A 13 20.80 -11.33 16.02
C HIS A 13 20.02 -12.40 16.81
N LEU A 14 18.95 -12.97 16.25
CA LEU A 14 18.15 -14.00 16.91
C LEU A 14 18.37 -15.39 16.28
N ALA A 15 18.41 -15.47 14.95
CA ALA A 15 18.55 -16.71 14.21
C ALA A 15 19.07 -16.47 12.78
N LEU A 16 19.37 -17.56 12.06
CA LEU A 16 19.55 -17.48 10.61
C LEU A 16 18.22 -17.21 9.95
N PRO A 17 18.14 -16.21 9.06
CA PRO A 17 16.89 -15.85 8.38
C PRO A 17 16.46 -16.96 7.41
N ASN A 18 15.17 -17.23 7.37
CA ASN A 18 14.55 -18.01 6.32
C ASN A 18 14.22 -17.12 5.10
N LEU A 19 13.66 -17.71 4.05
CA LEU A 19 13.35 -16.98 2.81
C LEU A 19 12.34 -15.83 3.03
N GLU A 20 11.34 -16.04 3.89
CA GLU A 20 10.34 -15.01 4.19
C GLU A 20 10.96 -13.85 4.98
N ASP A 21 11.85 -14.14 5.93
CA ASP A 21 12.59 -13.11 6.68
C ASP A 21 13.42 -12.24 5.73
N VAL A 22 14.12 -12.87 4.78
CA VAL A 22 14.90 -12.15 3.76
C VAL A 22 13.98 -11.28 2.89
N LYS A 23 12.85 -11.81 2.43
CA LYS A 23 11.86 -11.05 1.65
C LYS A 23 11.36 -9.83 2.42
N GLN A 24 11.01 -9.99 3.69
CA GLN A 24 10.55 -8.89 4.53
C GLN A 24 11.63 -7.82 4.72
N GLY A 25 12.88 -8.23 4.95
CA GLY A 25 14.00 -7.30 5.07
C GLY A 25 14.24 -6.48 3.81
N ILE A 26 14.15 -7.12 2.63
CA ILE A 26 14.26 -6.43 1.33
C ILE A 26 13.11 -5.46 1.13
N MET A 27 11.86 -5.84 1.44
CA MET A 27 10.70 -4.95 1.31
C MET A 27 10.82 -3.72 2.21
N ALA A 28 11.24 -3.92 3.47
CA ALA A 28 11.48 -2.81 4.40
C ALA A 28 12.57 -1.85 3.88
N SER A 29 13.66 -2.38 3.35
CA SER A 29 14.73 -1.57 2.76
C SER A 29 14.28 -0.82 1.51
N LYS A 30 13.43 -1.39 0.67
CA LYS A 30 12.84 -0.69 -0.48
C LYS A 30 11.98 0.49 -0.04
N ILE A 31 11.18 0.34 1.02
CA ILE A 31 10.39 1.43 1.58
C ILE A 31 11.30 2.55 2.08
N ALA A 32 12.34 2.20 2.84
CA ALA A 32 13.30 3.16 3.36
C ALA A 32 14.07 3.90 2.24
N ALA A 33 14.47 3.18 1.20
CA ALA A 33 15.16 3.75 0.04
C ALA A 33 14.24 4.73 -0.72
N HIS A 34 12.99 4.36 -0.94
CA HIS A 34 12.00 5.21 -1.60
C HIS A 34 11.76 6.49 -0.79
N ALA A 35 11.55 6.39 0.51
CA ALA A 35 11.40 7.55 1.39
C ALA A 35 12.65 8.45 1.37
N ALA A 36 13.85 7.87 1.31
CA ALA A 36 15.10 8.62 1.20
C ALA A 36 15.20 9.36 -0.14
N ASP A 37 14.77 8.75 -1.24
CA ASP A 37 14.77 9.38 -2.56
C ASP A 37 13.80 10.56 -2.63
N ILE A 38 12.62 10.44 -2.04
CA ILE A 38 11.68 11.56 -1.88
C ILE A 38 12.32 12.70 -1.07
N ALA A 39 12.91 12.36 0.08
CA ALA A 39 13.54 13.34 0.97
C ALA A 39 14.72 14.07 0.31
N LYS A 40 15.44 13.42 -0.59
CA LYS A 40 16.53 14.00 -1.39
C LYS A 40 16.07 14.79 -2.61
N GLY A 41 14.76 14.79 -2.90
CA GLY A 41 14.22 15.45 -4.08
C GLY A 41 14.61 14.79 -5.39
N VAL A 42 14.81 13.47 -5.40
CA VAL A 42 15.11 12.72 -6.63
C VAL A 42 13.95 12.88 -7.61
N LYS A 43 14.27 13.33 -8.83
CA LYS A 43 13.27 13.56 -9.87
C LYS A 43 12.47 12.28 -10.16
N GLY A 44 11.16 12.38 -10.09
CA GLY A 44 10.24 11.27 -10.34
C GLY A 44 9.99 10.35 -9.14
N ALA A 45 10.66 10.55 -7.99
CA ALA A 45 10.45 9.71 -6.82
C ALA A 45 8.99 9.70 -6.35
N MET A 46 8.31 10.85 -6.41
CA MET A 46 6.89 10.98 -6.04
C MET A 46 5.90 10.40 -7.07
N ASP A 47 6.34 10.06 -8.27
CA ASP A 47 5.42 9.64 -9.34
C ASP A 47 4.71 8.33 -8.99
N TRP A 48 5.41 7.44 -8.31
CA TRP A 48 4.83 6.18 -7.83
C TRP A 48 3.76 6.41 -6.77
N ASP A 49 4.03 7.25 -5.77
CA ASP A 49 3.05 7.59 -4.73
C ASP A 49 1.82 8.28 -5.32
N ASN A 50 2.02 9.18 -6.28
CA ASN A 50 0.95 9.86 -6.99
C ASN A 50 0.06 8.88 -7.76
N GLN A 51 0.66 7.86 -8.41
CA GLN A 51 -0.11 6.82 -9.09
C GLN A 51 -0.89 5.96 -8.09
N MET A 52 -0.27 5.57 -6.98
CA MET A 52 -0.96 4.84 -5.92
C MET A 52 -2.09 5.68 -5.30
N ALA A 53 -1.88 6.97 -5.05
CA ALA A 53 -2.90 7.88 -4.55
C ALA A 53 -4.10 7.98 -5.50
N ALA A 54 -3.84 8.10 -6.81
CA ALA A 54 -4.87 8.14 -7.83
C ALA A 54 -5.66 6.81 -7.92
N ALA A 55 -4.98 5.66 -7.82
CA ALA A 55 -5.62 4.35 -7.80
C ALA A 55 -6.50 4.18 -6.54
N ARG A 56 -6.02 4.65 -5.38
CA ARG A 56 -6.77 4.62 -4.11
C ARG A 56 -7.99 5.52 -4.15
N GLN A 57 -7.88 6.73 -4.71
CA GLN A 57 -9.01 7.63 -4.88
C GLN A 57 -10.14 7.00 -5.70
N LYS A 58 -9.79 6.26 -6.74
CA LYS A 58 -10.74 5.56 -7.62
C LYS A 58 -11.23 4.22 -7.08
N LEU A 59 -10.66 3.76 -5.95
CA LEU A 59 -10.88 2.42 -5.40
C LEU A 59 -10.54 1.30 -6.41
N ASP A 60 -9.57 1.58 -7.30
CA ASP A 60 -9.06 0.64 -8.29
C ASP A 60 -8.08 -0.33 -7.63
N TRP A 61 -8.60 -1.46 -7.15
CA TRP A 61 -7.83 -2.45 -6.42
C TRP A 61 -6.77 -3.15 -7.27
N GLU A 62 -7.07 -3.41 -8.54
CA GLU A 62 -6.08 -4.05 -9.43
C GLU A 62 -4.87 -3.15 -9.64
N LYS A 63 -5.10 -1.86 -9.88
CA LYS A 63 -4.02 -0.89 -10.01
C LYS A 63 -3.24 -0.72 -8.71
N GLN A 64 -3.90 -0.75 -7.55
CA GLN A 64 -3.22 -0.73 -6.25
C GLN A 64 -2.32 -1.96 -6.06
N PHE A 65 -2.76 -3.16 -6.50
CA PHE A 65 -1.94 -4.36 -6.43
C PHE A 65 -0.74 -4.30 -7.37
N GLU A 66 -0.91 -3.81 -8.61
CA GLU A 66 0.20 -3.61 -9.54
C GLU A 66 1.29 -2.67 -8.98
N LEU A 67 0.85 -1.63 -8.28
CA LEU A 67 1.74 -0.63 -7.69
C LEU A 67 2.29 -1.03 -6.31
N ALA A 68 1.77 -2.08 -5.69
CA ALA A 68 2.25 -2.54 -4.40
C ALA A 68 3.68 -3.08 -4.46
N LEU A 69 4.47 -2.84 -3.42
CA LEU A 69 5.83 -3.40 -3.30
C LEU A 69 5.83 -4.94 -3.24
N ASP A 70 4.81 -5.52 -2.60
CA ASP A 70 4.56 -6.95 -2.54
C ASP A 70 3.12 -7.23 -2.98
N PRO A 71 2.87 -7.31 -4.29
CA PRO A 71 1.53 -7.53 -4.83
C PRO A 71 0.93 -8.89 -4.44
N GLU A 72 1.74 -9.91 -4.28
CA GLU A 72 1.26 -11.24 -3.85
C GLU A 72 0.69 -11.19 -2.43
N LYS A 73 1.42 -10.56 -1.50
CA LYS A 73 0.98 -10.38 -0.12
C LYS A 73 -0.28 -9.52 -0.04
N ALA A 74 -0.33 -8.45 -0.80
CA ALA A 74 -1.49 -7.55 -0.85
C ALA A 74 -2.75 -8.28 -1.37
N ARG A 75 -2.63 -9.05 -2.46
CA ARG A 75 -3.73 -9.87 -3.00
C ARG A 75 -4.19 -10.93 -2.01
N ARG A 76 -3.25 -11.62 -1.36
CA ARG A 76 -3.56 -12.63 -0.35
C ARG A 76 -4.39 -12.04 0.79
N TYR A 77 -3.96 -10.93 1.38
CA TYR A 77 -4.68 -10.28 2.48
C TYR A 77 -6.09 -9.85 2.08
N ARG A 78 -6.26 -9.35 0.86
CA ARG A 78 -7.60 -9.01 0.39
C ARG A 78 -8.46 -10.24 0.15
N ALA A 79 -7.89 -11.33 -0.36
CA ALA A 79 -8.60 -12.58 -0.61
C ALA A 79 -9.03 -13.30 0.70
N GLU A 80 -8.26 -13.15 1.78
CA GLU A 80 -8.59 -13.70 3.10
C GLU A 80 -9.80 -13.01 3.76
N SER A 81 -10.19 -11.83 3.27
CA SER A 81 -11.28 -11.02 3.82
C SER A 81 -12.14 -10.48 2.69
N THR A 82 -13.23 -11.18 2.36
CA THR A 82 -14.17 -10.75 1.33
C THR A 82 -15.07 -9.64 1.86
N PRO A 83 -15.02 -8.42 1.29
CA PRO A 83 -15.91 -7.34 1.68
C PRO A 83 -17.35 -7.57 1.16
N GLU A 84 -18.33 -6.98 1.79
CA GLU A 84 -19.72 -6.97 1.32
C GLU A 84 -19.87 -6.29 -0.06
N ARG A 85 -18.96 -5.39 -0.36
CA ARG A 85 -18.89 -4.65 -1.63
C ARG A 85 -17.48 -4.73 -2.21
N GLU A 86 -17.37 -4.98 -3.49
CA GLU A 86 -16.10 -5.13 -4.20
C GLU A 86 -15.24 -3.85 -4.19
N ASP A 87 -15.89 -2.68 -4.15
CA ASP A 87 -15.24 -1.37 -4.17
C ASP A 87 -14.64 -0.95 -2.82
N THR A 88 -14.98 -1.62 -1.71
CA THR A 88 -14.51 -1.29 -0.37
C THR A 88 -13.62 -2.40 0.22
N CYS A 89 -13.07 -2.18 1.39
CA CYS A 89 -12.42 -3.21 2.19
C CYS A 89 -13.31 -3.61 3.37
N THR A 90 -13.03 -4.75 4.00
CA THR A 90 -13.75 -5.24 5.18
C THR A 90 -13.59 -4.36 6.42
N MET A 91 -12.59 -3.47 6.44
CA MET A 91 -12.29 -2.61 7.58
C MET A 91 -13.34 -1.51 7.79
N CYS A 92 -13.74 -0.83 6.71
CA CYS A 92 -14.68 0.29 6.76
C CYS A 92 -16.05 -0.07 6.21
N GLY A 93 -16.13 -1.01 5.25
CA GLY A 93 -17.38 -1.39 4.60
C GLY A 93 -18.14 -0.16 4.03
N LYS A 94 -19.42 -0.04 4.35
CA LYS A 94 -20.27 1.08 3.92
C LYS A 94 -19.82 2.45 4.45
N MET A 95 -19.04 2.50 5.53
CA MET A 95 -18.48 3.73 6.11
C MET A 95 -17.14 4.15 5.48
N CYS A 96 -16.77 3.61 4.31
CA CYS A 96 -15.54 3.96 3.62
C CYS A 96 -15.51 5.46 3.28
N SER A 97 -14.61 6.22 3.89
CA SER A 97 -14.50 7.66 3.71
C SER A 97 -14.18 8.06 2.27
N VAL A 98 -13.33 7.29 1.58
CA VAL A 98 -12.97 7.55 0.18
C VAL A 98 -14.19 7.40 -0.72
N ARG A 99 -14.91 6.28 -0.60
CA ARG A 99 -16.12 6.02 -1.39
C ARG A 99 -17.19 7.07 -1.12
N ASN A 100 -17.46 7.35 0.14
CA ASN A 100 -18.51 8.27 0.53
C ASN A 100 -18.18 9.72 0.08
N MET A 101 -16.91 10.13 0.19
CA MET A 101 -16.48 11.42 -0.32
C MET A 101 -16.62 11.51 -1.84
N ASN A 102 -16.26 10.46 -2.58
CA ASN A 102 -16.44 10.42 -4.03
C ASN A 102 -17.92 10.55 -4.41
N ALA A 103 -18.82 9.87 -3.71
CA ALA A 103 -20.27 9.97 -3.93
C ALA A 103 -20.79 11.39 -3.66
N VAL A 104 -20.40 12.00 -2.54
CA VAL A 104 -20.77 13.39 -2.19
C VAL A 104 -20.27 14.36 -3.26
N LEU A 105 -19.03 14.20 -3.73
CA LEU A 105 -18.48 15.06 -4.78
C LEU A 105 -19.17 14.85 -6.15
N ALA A 106 -19.76 13.67 -6.38
CA ALA A 106 -20.58 13.38 -7.55
C ALA A 106 -22.04 13.89 -7.42
N GLY A 107 -22.41 14.44 -6.25
CA GLY A 107 -23.78 14.93 -5.97
C GLY A 107 -24.74 13.81 -5.57
N GLU A 108 -24.24 12.67 -5.14
CA GLU A 108 -25.04 11.54 -4.66
C GLU A 108 -25.29 11.64 -3.16
N ASP A 109 -26.46 11.20 -2.72
CA ASP A 109 -26.76 11.04 -1.29
C ASP A 109 -26.03 9.83 -0.73
N VAL A 110 -25.42 9.99 0.44
CA VAL A 110 -24.69 8.93 1.12
C VAL A 110 -25.41 8.54 2.41
N ASP A 111 -25.96 7.33 2.42
CA ASP A 111 -26.47 6.71 3.63
C ASP A 111 -25.34 5.93 4.32
N VAL A 112 -24.93 6.44 5.48
CA VAL A 112 -23.85 5.88 6.31
C VAL A 112 -24.37 5.21 7.59
N ILE A 113 -25.70 5.18 7.80
CA ILE A 113 -26.36 4.61 8.99
C ILE A 113 -27.01 3.28 8.66
#